data_f5b42ea3b53cf658f422b87d62f01abb
#
_entry.id   f5b42ea3b53cf658f422b87d62f01abb
#
_cell.length_a   1.000
_cell.length_b   1.000
_cell.length_c   1.000
_cell.angle_alpha   90.00
_cell.angle_beta   90.00
_cell.angle_gamma   90.00
#
_symmetry.space_group_name_H-M   'P 1'
#
loop_
_entity.id
_entity.type
_entity.pdbx_description
1 polymer ?
#
loop_
_entity_poly.entity_id
_entity_poly.type
_entity_poly.pdbx_seq_one_letter_code
_entity_poly.pdbx_strand_id
1 'polypeptide(L)'
;MLTTTVPHRPERAPVAAPASSWALAEPTSRPGLRSFLAAAAGVVAITTLGLVGFDYKPDLAMLYLVAIMLAALVGRSLALLAVSLAVLTFNFFFMAPRFALGIKDVHQLATVGIMVGAGLAISALTTRLRLKERDARDRERRTAALLAFTRDVVAAADVPEIADAAVRHVADILGAAAAVLVLADGELVRAAGDAPLTARASDVARWSFEHGLPAGHGTTMLSDAHMTAIPLHAGDEVLGVLVLGGAPGVAVEQRHTIDALARQAGFAIGRVHLAASARAATLRARTEELRSSLLSAVSHDLRTPLAVITGAATSLRDDIGRADPDARAELLETIVQEARRLERVLQNLLNITRVETGLQPTREWVPVEELCGAALDRLADVLGSRAVTVEIAADLLVAVDPVLFEQVLINLVENAIKHGAPPLHIAARHVADHVELTVRDHGAGPPPGCETRVFDKFFRAPGSRAPGVGLGLAVCRGIVEAHGGTITAGTAPGGGALFCVRLPAATPPNHPLPAAMEAM
;
A
#
# COMPACT_ATOMS: atom_id res chain seq x y z
N MET A 1 -28.32 -4.74 -2.55
CA MET A 1 -28.01 -5.26 -1.20
C MET A 1 -26.96 -6.36 -1.35
N LEU A 2 -25.70 -5.98 -1.25
CA LEU A 2 -24.57 -6.94 -1.22
C LEU A 2 -23.77 -6.57 0.03
N THR A 3 -23.99 -7.35 1.08
CA THR A 3 -23.23 -7.33 2.32
C THR A 3 -21.86 -7.94 2.07
N THR A 4 -20.84 -7.08 1.96
CA THR A 4 -19.44 -7.50 1.93
C THR A 4 -19.00 -7.76 3.37
N THR A 5 -18.92 -9.01 3.76
CA THR A 5 -18.31 -9.47 5.03
C THR A 5 -16.80 -9.23 4.97
N VAL A 6 -16.32 -8.27 5.78
CA VAL A 6 -14.91 -8.03 6.06
C VAL A 6 -14.36 -9.23 6.84
N PRO A 7 -13.25 -9.87 6.44
CA PRO A 7 -12.66 -10.95 7.22
C PRO A 7 -12.04 -10.39 8.51
N HIS A 8 -12.47 -10.96 9.64
CA HIS A 8 -11.95 -10.73 10.97
C HIS A 8 -10.44 -11.04 11.00
N ARG A 9 -9.63 -10.01 11.20
CA ARG A 9 -8.18 -10.13 11.43
C ARG A 9 -7.98 -10.65 12.87
N PRO A 10 -7.16 -11.67 13.14
CA PRO A 10 -6.91 -12.12 14.51
C PRO A 10 -6.21 -11.00 15.29
N GLU A 11 -6.75 -10.69 16.49
CA GLU A 11 -6.12 -9.83 17.49
C GLU A 11 -4.67 -10.29 17.74
N ARG A 12 -3.72 -9.48 17.34
CA ARG A 12 -2.34 -9.63 17.80
C ARG A 12 -2.32 -9.25 19.28
N ALA A 13 -2.01 -10.23 20.13
CA ALA A 13 -1.72 -10.00 21.54
C ALA A 13 -0.73 -8.84 21.68
N PRO A 14 -0.90 -7.95 22.67
CA PRO A 14 0.01 -6.86 22.91
C PRO A 14 1.40 -7.45 23.20
N VAL A 15 2.36 -7.17 22.32
CA VAL A 15 3.78 -7.42 22.60
C VAL A 15 4.11 -6.53 23.78
N ALA A 16 4.29 -7.14 24.95
CA ALA A 16 4.77 -6.46 26.15
C ALA A 16 6.09 -5.77 25.79
N ALA A 17 6.08 -4.45 25.78
CA ALA A 17 7.30 -3.66 25.68
C ALA A 17 8.23 -4.11 26.82
N PRO A 18 9.54 -4.36 26.57
CA PRO A 18 10.47 -4.64 27.61
C PRO A 18 10.46 -3.43 28.56
N ALA A 19 10.01 -3.64 29.79
CA ALA A 19 10.10 -2.67 30.85
C ALA A 19 11.57 -2.26 30.95
N SER A 20 11.90 -1.08 30.45
CA SER A 20 13.19 -0.44 30.69
C SER A 20 13.27 -0.14 32.18
N SER A 21 13.89 -1.05 32.92
CA SER A 21 14.14 -1.02 34.36
C SER A 21 15.18 0.04 34.78
N TRP A 22 15.20 1.17 34.09
CA TRP A 22 16.06 2.32 34.41
C TRP A 22 15.25 3.59 34.67
N ALA A 23 14.02 3.44 35.19
CA ALA A 23 13.36 4.55 35.84
C ALA A 23 14.10 4.86 37.16
N LEU A 24 15.26 5.47 37.04
CA LEU A 24 15.81 6.22 38.15
C LEU A 24 14.80 7.33 38.43
N ALA A 25 14.06 7.14 39.52
CA ALA A 25 13.09 8.09 40.04
C ALA A 25 13.67 9.50 39.95
N GLU A 26 13.07 10.38 39.17
CA GLU A 26 13.40 11.79 39.18
C GLU A 26 13.10 12.32 40.59
N PRO A 27 14.07 12.90 41.28
CA PRO A 27 13.78 13.57 42.52
C PRO A 27 13.21 14.98 42.19
N THR A 28 11.96 15.05 41.78
CA THR A 28 11.17 16.30 41.76
C THR A 28 10.62 16.64 43.15
N SER A 29 10.94 15.84 44.17
CA SER A 29 10.60 16.18 45.55
C SER A 29 11.51 17.30 46.04
N ARG A 30 10.90 18.40 46.48
CA ARG A 30 11.57 19.37 47.36
C ARG A 30 12.38 18.59 48.38
N PRO A 31 13.65 18.95 48.65
CA PRO A 31 14.49 18.21 49.57
C PRO A 31 13.73 18.03 50.86
N GLY A 32 13.43 16.78 51.21
CA GLY A 32 12.65 16.47 52.40
C GLY A 32 13.43 16.81 53.66
N LEU A 33 12.78 16.93 54.78
CA LEU A 33 13.39 17.20 56.09
C LEU A 33 14.61 16.32 56.36
N ARG A 34 14.61 15.07 55.88
CA ARG A 34 15.73 14.11 55.99
C ARG A 34 16.99 14.61 55.30
N SER A 35 16.89 15.26 54.15
CA SER A 35 18.05 15.79 53.41
C SER A 35 18.64 17.01 54.12
N PHE A 36 17.81 17.86 54.72
CA PHE A 36 18.25 18.98 55.56
C PHE A 36 18.98 18.49 56.81
N LEU A 37 18.42 17.49 57.49
CA LEU A 37 19.06 16.86 58.65
C LEU A 37 20.40 16.19 58.32
N ALA A 38 20.47 15.51 57.17
CA ALA A 38 21.71 14.90 56.72
C ALA A 38 22.83 15.94 56.40
N ALA A 39 22.46 17.07 55.75
CA ALA A 39 23.41 18.14 55.49
C ALA A 39 23.90 18.81 56.80
N ALA A 40 23.00 19.05 57.76
CA ALA A 40 23.35 19.56 59.06
C ALA A 40 24.22 18.58 59.85
N ALA A 41 23.89 17.30 59.86
CA ALA A 41 24.69 16.24 60.50
C ALA A 41 26.11 16.14 59.90
N GLY A 42 26.26 16.29 58.59
CA GLY A 42 27.55 16.34 57.93
C GLY A 42 28.42 17.51 58.43
N VAL A 43 27.86 18.70 58.54
CA VAL A 43 28.56 19.86 59.07
C VAL A 43 28.92 19.67 60.54
N VAL A 44 28.02 19.10 61.37
CA VAL A 44 28.27 18.78 62.80
C VAL A 44 29.36 17.74 62.93
N ALA A 45 29.35 16.70 62.10
CA ALA A 45 30.40 15.65 62.10
C ALA A 45 31.78 16.21 61.79
N ILE A 46 31.92 17.11 60.83
CA ILE A 46 33.18 17.78 60.49
C ILE A 46 33.60 18.69 61.65
N THR A 47 32.67 19.39 62.31
CA THR A 47 32.95 20.23 63.45
C THR A 47 33.47 19.40 64.64
N THR A 48 32.82 18.27 64.94
CA THR A 48 33.28 17.37 66.05
C THR A 48 34.62 16.74 65.76
N LEU A 49 34.86 16.32 64.46
CA LEU A 49 36.15 15.77 64.04
C LEU A 49 37.27 16.82 64.22
N GLY A 50 36.99 18.08 63.88
CA GLY A 50 37.94 19.17 64.04
C GLY A 50 38.23 19.52 65.50
N LEU A 51 37.29 19.32 66.43
CA LEU A 51 37.51 19.56 67.85
C LEU A 51 38.35 18.47 68.52
N VAL A 52 38.32 17.23 67.99
CA VAL A 52 38.96 16.06 68.60
C VAL A 52 40.36 15.78 68.03
N GLY A 53 40.65 16.15 66.79
CA GLY A 53 41.87 15.62 66.15
C GLY A 53 42.64 16.48 65.14
N PHE A 54 42.20 17.69 64.83
CA PHE A 54 42.87 18.50 63.79
C PHE A 54 43.45 19.78 64.37
N ASP A 55 44.77 19.84 64.49
CA ASP A 55 45.47 21.08 64.89
C ASP A 55 45.64 22.09 63.72
N TYR A 56 45.43 21.67 62.50
CA TYR A 56 45.68 22.49 61.31
C TYR A 56 44.37 23.03 60.71
N LYS A 57 44.10 24.31 60.90
CA LYS A 57 42.86 25.01 60.49
C LYS A 57 42.54 25.02 58.98
N PRO A 58 43.52 25.08 58.04
CA PRO A 58 43.26 25.05 56.62
C PRO A 58 42.62 23.73 56.12
N ASP A 59 43.00 22.58 56.65
CA ASP A 59 42.46 21.29 56.26
C ASP A 59 40.99 21.15 56.63
N LEU A 60 40.59 21.72 57.73
CA LEU A 60 39.22 21.74 58.20
C LEU A 60 38.32 22.60 57.29
N ALA A 61 38.83 23.72 56.81
CA ALA A 61 38.09 24.55 55.87
C ALA A 61 37.85 23.81 54.54
N MET A 62 38.79 22.96 54.06
CA MET A 62 38.58 22.12 52.87
C MET A 62 37.50 21.07 53.11
N LEU A 63 37.44 20.44 54.27
CA LEU A 63 36.35 19.50 54.61
C LEU A 63 34.96 20.15 54.61
N TYR A 64 34.83 21.38 55.08
CA TYR A 64 33.57 22.15 54.99
C TYR A 64 33.22 22.44 53.53
N LEU A 65 34.18 22.76 52.66
CA LEU A 65 33.90 22.97 51.25
C LEU A 65 33.39 21.69 50.55
N VAL A 66 33.92 20.51 50.95
CA VAL A 66 33.44 19.21 50.44
C VAL A 66 31.99 18.98 50.88
N ALA A 67 31.65 19.25 52.16
CA ALA A 67 30.27 19.15 52.63
C ALA A 67 29.31 20.08 51.89
N ILE A 68 29.72 21.31 51.61
CA ILE A 68 28.97 22.26 50.81
C ILE A 68 28.77 21.75 49.40
N MET A 69 29.81 21.16 48.78
CA MET A 69 29.75 20.56 47.45
C MET A 69 28.73 19.39 47.42
N LEU A 70 28.79 18.47 48.37
CA LEU A 70 27.83 17.37 48.49
C LEU A 70 26.40 17.86 48.69
N ALA A 71 26.19 18.88 49.54
CA ALA A 71 24.88 19.49 49.69
C ALA A 71 24.38 20.17 48.41
N ALA A 72 25.29 20.80 47.63
CA ALA A 72 24.94 21.41 46.33
C ALA A 72 24.56 20.36 45.27
N LEU A 73 25.08 19.14 45.35
CA LEU A 73 24.65 18.02 44.51
C LEU A 73 23.23 17.55 44.81
N VAL A 74 22.66 17.83 45.96
CA VAL A 74 21.29 17.48 46.29
C VAL A 74 20.31 18.63 45.94
N GLY A 75 20.65 19.86 46.25
CA GLY A 75 19.79 21.00 45.92
C GLY A 75 20.36 22.35 46.34
N ARG A 76 19.88 23.43 45.68
CA ARG A 76 20.33 24.82 45.93
C ARG A 76 20.03 25.26 47.37
N SER A 77 18.85 24.94 47.90
CA SER A 77 18.46 25.29 49.26
C SER A 77 19.31 24.59 50.31
N LEU A 78 19.69 23.33 50.06
CA LEU A 78 20.61 22.59 50.93
C LEU A 78 22.02 23.16 50.87
N ALA A 79 22.52 23.55 49.71
CA ALA A 79 23.82 24.18 49.56
C ALA A 79 23.92 25.49 50.35
N LEU A 80 22.91 26.34 50.27
CA LEU A 80 22.84 27.60 51.01
C LEU A 80 22.82 27.38 52.53
N LEU A 81 22.05 26.40 52.98
CA LEU A 81 22.02 26.02 54.41
C LEU A 81 23.39 25.49 54.86
N ALA A 82 24.01 24.59 54.08
CA ALA A 82 25.33 24.04 54.38
C ALA A 82 26.42 25.14 54.45
N VAL A 83 26.40 26.09 53.50
CA VAL A 83 27.31 27.25 53.53
C VAL A 83 27.12 28.06 54.79
N SER A 84 25.86 28.43 55.13
CA SER A 84 25.55 29.23 56.31
C SER A 84 26.00 28.55 57.62
N LEU A 85 25.69 27.23 57.72
CA LEU A 85 26.04 26.45 58.90
C LEU A 85 27.55 26.23 59.00
N ALA A 86 28.22 25.94 57.90
CA ALA A 86 29.67 25.78 57.82
C ALA A 86 30.42 27.04 58.27
N VAL A 87 29.99 28.19 57.76
CA VAL A 87 30.60 29.48 58.10
C VAL A 87 30.38 29.79 59.57
N LEU A 88 29.13 29.56 60.09
CA LEU A 88 28.81 29.82 61.50
C LEU A 88 29.60 28.93 62.43
N THR A 89 29.66 27.62 62.16
CA THR A 89 30.38 26.65 63.02
C THR A 89 31.87 26.82 62.94
N PHE A 90 32.44 27.08 61.74
CA PHE A 90 33.85 27.35 61.56
C PHE A 90 34.30 28.61 62.33
N ASN A 91 33.54 29.70 62.19
CA ASN A 91 33.84 30.94 62.91
C ASN A 91 33.72 30.78 64.42
N PHE A 92 32.68 30.13 64.93
CA PHE A 92 32.41 29.96 66.38
C PHE A 92 33.44 29.05 67.08
N PHE A 93 33.78 27.87 66.50
CA PHE A 93 34.59 26.88 67.16
C PHE A 93 36.10 27.00 66.86
N PHE A 94 36.50 27.48 65.69
CA PHE A 94 37.89 27.40 65.22
C PHE A 94 38.58 28.76 65.04
N MET A 95 37.84 29.89 65.12
CA MET A 95 38.47 31.22 65.03
C MET A 95 38.63 31.82 66.44
N ALA A 96 39.77 32.54 66.64
CA ALA A 96 40.02 33.24 67.92
C ALA A 96 39.37 34.60 67.92
N PRO A 97 38.72 35.05 69.03
CA PRO A 97 38.56 34.30 70.27
C PRO A 97 37.49 33.22 70.12
N ARG A 98 37.77 31.96 70.52
CA ARG A 98 36.83 30.83 70.45
C ARG A 98 35.54 31.13 71.26
N PHE A 99 34.39 30.61 70.78
CA PHE A 99 33.06 30.78 71.36
C PHE A 99 32.51 32.24 71.30
N ALA A 100 33.04 33.06 70.39
CA ALA A 100 32.56 34.40 70.12
C ALA A 100 32.24 34.55 68.60
N LEU A 101 31.15 35.21 68.28
CA LEU A 101 30.74 35.49 66.90
C LEU A 101 31.26 36.83 66.38
N GLY A 102 32.45 37.26 66.79
CA GLY A 102 33.02 38.53 66.40
C GLY A 102 34.22 38.36 65.44
N ILE A 103 34.22 39.07 64.33
CA ILE A 103 35.33 39.17 63.40
C ILE A 103 36.20 40.34 63.86
N LYS A 104 37.42 40.05 64.42
CA LYS A 104 38.34 41.05 64.91
C LYS A 104 39.57 41.23 64.05
N ASP A 105 39.81 40.33 63.10
CA ASP A 105 41.04 40.31 62.30
C ASP A 105 40.69 40.22 60.81
N VAL A 106 41.48 40.91 59.96
CA VAL A 106 41.33 40.94 58.52
C VAL A 106 41.50 39.54 57.91
N HIS A 107 42.36 38.69 58.47
CA HIS A 107 42.55 37.30 58.04
C HIS A 107 41.26 36.43 58.24
N GLN A 108 40.51 36.69 59.32
CA GLN A 108 39.24 36.03 59.60
C GLN A 108 38.18 36.41 58.56
N LEU A 109 38.10 37.71 58.25
CA LEU A 109 37.19 38.19 57.24
C LEU A 109 37.49 37.60 55.85
N ALA A 110 38.78 37.50 55.48
CA ALA A 110 39.18 36.89 54.24
C ALA A 110 38.81 35.41 54.16
N THR A 111 39.03 34.62 55.22
CA THR A 111 38.69 33.18 55.27
C THR A 111 37.19 32.97 55.11
N VAL A 112 36.38 33.69 55.87
CA VAL A 112 34.92 33.63 55.76
C VAL A 112 34.43 34.06 54.38
N GLY A 113 35.00 35.14 53.82
CA GLY A 113 34.70 35.60 52.47
C GLY A 113 35.02 34.55 51.40
N ILE A 114 36.18 33.87 51.52
CA ILE A 114 36.53 32.78 50.58
C ILE A 114 35.56 31.60 50.72
N MET A 115 35.21 31.19 51.95
CA MET A 115 34.27 30.07 52.15
C MET A 115 32.87 30.39 51.58
N VAL A 116 32.37 31.58 51.79
CA VAL A 116 31.09 32.01 51.24
C VAL A 116 31.18 32.11 49.73
N GLY A 117 32.19 32.75 49.18
CA GLY A 117 32.41 32.90 47.75
C GLY A 117 32.54 31.55 47.03
N ALA A 118 33.37 30.69 47.56
CA ALA A 118 33.53 29.33 46.99
C ALA A 118 32.23 28.50 47.07
N GLY A 119 31.53 28.55 48.23
CA GLY A 119 30.24 27.86 48.38
C GLY A 119 29.16 28.34 47.40
N LEU A 120 29.04 29.65 47.22
CA LEU A 120 28.13 30.25 46.24
C LEU A 120 28.51 29.88 44.79
N ALA A 121 29.82 29.92 44.45
CA ALA A 121 30.31 29.54 43.13
C ALA A 121 30.02 28.08 42.82
N ILE A 122 30.30 27.14 43.76
CA ILE A 122 30.00 25.74 43.62
C ILE A 122 28.50 25.52 43.43
N SER A 123 27.65 26.17 44.26
CA SER A 123 26.19 26.06 44.16
C SER A 123 25.68 26.56 42.79
N ALA A 124 26.18 27.70 42.32
CA ALA A 124 25.81 28.28 41.02
C ALA A 124 26.24 27.37 39.85
N LEU A 125 27.49 26.86 39.89
CA LEU A 125 28.01 25.96 38.86
C LEU A 125 27.22 24.65 38.77
N THR A 126 26.95 24.04 39.94
CA THR A 126 26.17 22.81 40.00
C THR A 126 24.76 23.00 39.45
N THR A 127 24.13 24.12 39.77
CA THR A 127 22.78 24.43 39.26
C THR A 127 22.81 24.60 37.73
N ARG A 128 23.82 25.33 37.20
CA ARG A 128 23.99 25.51 35.75
C ARG A 128 24.24 24.18 35.02
N LEU A 129 25.07 23.31 35.56
CA LEU A 129 25.34 21.99 34.98
C LEU A 129 24.08 21.15 34.92
N ARG A 130 23.28 21.10 35.99
CA ARG A 130 22.02 20.35 36.01
C ARG A 130 20.99 20.87 35.01
N LEU A 131 20.89 22.19 34.86
CA LEU A 131 20.00 22.75 33.85
C LEU A 131 20.45 22.33 32.43
N LYS A 132 21.74 22.40 32.13
CA LYS A 132 22.28 21.94 30.84
C LYS A 132 22.06 20.46 30.60
N GLU A 133 22.23 19.61 31.64
CA GLU A 133 21.95 18.18 31.50
C GLU A 133 20.47 17.88 31.23
N ARG A 134 19.56 18.59 31.88
CA ARG A 134 18.11 18.48 31.62
C ARG A 134 17.79 18.88 30.19
N ASP A 135 18.26 20.05 29.77
CA ASP A 135 18.06 20.55 28.40
C ASP A 135 18.62 19.57 27.35
N ALA A 136 19.79 18.98 27.62
CA ALA A 136 20.38 17.98 26.72
C ALA A 136 19.53 16.71 26.63
N ARG A 137 19.08 16.16 27.77
CA ARG A 137 18.22 14.98 27.82
C ARG A 137 16.87 15.21 27.14
N ASP A 138 16.28 16.39 27.33
CA ASP A 138 15.00 16.74 26.72
C ASP A 138 15.14 16.85 25.19
N ARG A 139 16.25 17.43 24.69
CA ARG A 139 16.57 17.45 23.25
C ARG A 139 16.75 16.05 22.70
N GLU A 140 17.49 15.18 23.40
CA GLU A 140 17.70 13.80 23.00
C GLU A 140 16.38 13.03 22.91
N ARG A 141 15.52 13.14 23.92
CA ARG A 141 14.17 12.52 23.93
C ARG A 141 13.31 13.00 22.75
N ARG A 142 13.32 14.30 22.44
CA ARG A 142 12.59 14.89 21.31
C ARG A 142 13.10 14.33 19.99
N THR A 143 14.44 14.30 19.82
CA THR A 143 15.05 13.77 18.60
C THR A 143 14.74 12.29 18.42
N ALA A 144 14.81 11.50 19.49
CA ALA A 144 14.47 10.08 19.48
C ALA A 144 12.99 9.85 19.09
N ALA A 145 12.06 10.65 19.64
CA ALA A 145 10.64 10.57 19.29
C ALA A 145 10.38 10.90 17.82
N LEU A 146 11.00 11.95 17.29
CA LEU A 146 10.87 12.31 15.86
C LEU A 146 11.47 11.24 14.94
N LEU A 147 12.61 10.65 15.30
CA LEU A 147 13.21 9.56 14.52
C LEU A 147 12.35 8.29 14.54
N ALA A 148 11.79 7.92 15.70
CA ALA A 148 10.87 6.80 15.82
C ALA A 148 9.63 7.00 14.95
N PHE A 149 9.01 8.17 15.02
CA PHE A 149 7.88 8.55 14.18
C PHE A 149 8.22 8.50 12.68
N THR A 150 9.36 9.08 12.29
CA THR A 150 9.80 9.06 10.89
C THR A 150 9.94 7.62 10.37
N ARG A 151 10.48 6.71 11.19
CA ARG A 151 10.60 5.29 10.85
C ARG A 151 9.24 4.64 10.64
N ASP A 152 8.30 4.86 11.56
CA ASP A 152 6.95 4.30 11.49
C ASP A 152 6.20 4.80 10.25
N VAL A 153 6.29 6.09 9.97
CA VAL A 153 5.65 6.74 8.81
C VAL A 153 6.27 6.32 7.48
N VAL A 154 7.60 6.07 7.43
CA VAL A 154 8.26 5.56 6.22
C VAL A 154 7.87 4.12 5.94
N ALA A 155 7.66 3.32 6.99
CA ALA A 155 7.22 1.92 6.88
C ALA A 155 5.73 1.78 6.54
N ALA A 156 4.92 2.81 6.80
CA ALA A 156 3.48 2.80 6.54
C ALA A 156 3.17 2.73 5.04
N ALA A 157 2.27 1.83 4.66
CA ALA A 157 1.86 1.59 3.29
C ALA A 157 0.66 2.44 2.87
N ASP A 158 -0.19 2.86 3.80
CA ASP A 158 -1.44 3.57 3.56
C ASP A 158 -1.68 4.71 4.55
N VAL A 159 -2.72 5.50 4.27
CA VAL A 159 -3.10 6.67 5.08
C VAL A 159 -3.53 6.29 6.51
N PRO A 160 -4.34 5.24 6.73
CA PRO A 160 -4.69 4.79 8.07
C PRO A 160 -3.48 4.44 8.94
N GLU A 161 -2.48 3.73 8.40
CA GLU A 161 -1.25 3.38 9.14
C GLU A 161 -0.45 4.63 9.56
N ILE A 162 -0.37 5.64 8.67
CA ILE A 162 0.26 6.93 8.97
C ILE A 162 -0.51 7.65 10.08
N ALA A 163 -1.84 7.67 9.98
CA ALA A 163 -2.71 8.31 10.96
C ALA A 163 -2.60 7.64 12.33
N ASP A 164 -2.59 6.31 12.39
CA ASP A 164 -2.40 5.55 13.63
C ASP A 164 -1.03 5.83 14.27
N ALA A 165 0.04 5.89 13.46
CA ALA A 165 1.35 6.27 13.95
C ALA A 165 1.34 7.69 14.55
N ALA A 166 0.73 8.66 13.86
CA ALA A 166 0.63 10.03 14.34
C ALA A 166 -0.13 10.13 15.67
N VAL A 167 -1.26 9.43 15.79
CA VAL A 167 -2.06 9.39 17.02
C VAL A 167 -1.26 8.79 18.18
N ARG A 168 -0.61 7.63 17.99
CA ARG A 168 0.19 6.98 19.04
C ARG A 168 1.30 7.89 19.56
N HIS A 169 2.12 8.43 18.66
CA HIS A 169 3.26 9.28 19.05
C HIS A 169 2.81 10.59 19.72
N VAL A 170 1.70 11.17 19.27
CA VAL A 170 1.12 12.36 19.90
C VAL A 170 0.55 12.05 21.29
N ALA A 171 -0.17 10.92 21.44
CA ALA A 171 -0.68 10.47 22.72
C ALA A 171 0.45 10.21 23.74
N ASP A 172 1.55 9.61 23.30
CA ASP A 172 2.75 9.37 24.14
C ASP A 172 3.40 10.67 24.62
N ILE A 173 3.40 11.73 23.80
CA ILE A 173 3.99 13.04 24.15
C ILE A 173 3.09 13.84 25.08
N LEU A 174 1.78 13.81 24.85
CA LEU A 174 0.81 14.65 25.56
C LEU A 174 0.10 13.96 26.71
N GLY A 175 -0.01 12.62 26.68
CA GLY A 175 -0.90 11.88 27.57
C GLY A 175 -2.38 12.20 27.34
N ALA A 176 -2.76 12.66 26.15
CA ALA A 176 -4.11 13.10 25.80
C ALA A 176 -4.62 12.36 24.55
N ALA A 177 -5.96 12.23 24.47
CA ALA A 177 -6.60 11.64 23.30
C ALA A 177 -6.34 12.48 22.04
N ALA A 178 -6.01 11.80 20.94
CA ALA A 178 -5.78 12.42 19.65
C ALA A 178 -6.60 11.71 18.56
N ALA A 179 -6.86 12.39 17.45
CA ALA A 179 -7.45 11.80 16.26
C ALA A 179 -6.89 12.48 15.01
N VAL A 180 -6.79 11.72 13.93
CA VAL A 180 -6.45 12.23 12.59
C VAL A 180 -7.69 12.16 11.73
N LEU A 181 -8.04 13.28 11.10
CA LEU A 181 -9.11 13.42 10.12
C LEU A 181 -8.47 13.64 8.75
N VAL A 182 -8.98 12.97 7.73
CA VAL A 182 -8.57 13.14 6.33
C VAL A 182 -9.78 13.44 5.46
N LEU A 183 -9.56 14.10 4.34
CA LEU A 183 -10.63 14.39 3.38
C LEU A 183 -10.98 13.12 2.60
N ALA A 184 -12.24 12.70 2.66
CA ALA A 184 -12.81 11.63 1.84
C ALA A 184 -14.19 12.08 1.34
N ASP A 185 -14.42 11.99 0.04
CA ASP A 185 -15.67 12.37 -0.63
C ASP A 185 -16.19 13.79 -0.28
N GLY A 186 -15.26 14.73 -0.02
CA GLY A 186 -15.59 16.12 0.32
C GLY A 186 -15.86 16.37 1.80
N GLU A 187 -15.79 15.36 2.65
CA GLU A 187 -15.96 15.47 4.10
C GLU A 187 -14.71 15.02 4.87
N LEU A 188 -14.50 15.60 6.07
CA LEU A 188 -13.44 15.16 6.97
C LEU A 188 -13.90 13.90 7.71
N VAL A 189 -13.28 12.78 7.38
CA VAL A 189 -13.54 11.48 7.97
C VAL A 189 -12.39 11.09 8.90
N ARG A 190 -12.72 10.44 10.02
CA ARG A 190 -11.73 9.93 10.95
C ARG A 190 -10.93 8.79 10.32
N ALA A 191 -9.62 8.98 10.18
CA ALA A 191 -8.69 7.95 9.73
C ALA A 191 -8.16 7.12 10.90
N ALA A 192 -7.90 7.76 12.07
CA ALA A 192 -7.40 7.08 13.28
C ALA A 192 -7.71 7.88 14.55
N GLY A 193 -7.58 7.21 15.72
CA GLY A 193 -7.64 7.81 17.04
C GLY A 193 -9.03 7.85 17.65
N ASP A 194 -9.08 8.23 18.92
CA ASP A 194 -10.25 8.16 19.80
C ASP A 194 -10.67 9.50 20.40
N ALA A 195 -10.02 10.61 20.02
CA ALA A 195 -10.42 11.93 20.51
C ALA A 195 -11.91 12.19 20.23
N PRO A 196 -12.67 12.72 21.19
CA PRO A 196 -14.11 12.94 21.03
C PRO A 196 -14.36 14.05 20.00
N LEU A 197 -15.04 13.71 18.91
CA LEU A 197 -15.46 14.63 17.85
C LEU A 197 -16.89 15.12 18.13
N THR A 198 -17.02 16.16 18.96
CA THR A 198 -18.29 16.87 19.10
C THR A 198 -18.56 17.73 17.86
N ALA A 199 -19.79 18.21 17.65
CA ALA A 199 -20.12 19.10 16.54
C ALA A 199 -19.17 20.32 16.49
N ARG A 200 -18.89 20.94 17.66
CA ARG A 200 -17.95 22.05 17.76
C ARG A 200 -16.51 21.65 17.43
N ALA A 201 -16.10 20.42 17.79
CA ALA A 201 -14.79 19.88 17.43
C ALA A 201 -14.64 19.71 15.91
N SER A 202 -15.69 19.22 15.26
CA SER A 202 -15.72 19.09 13.81
C SER A 202 -15.67 20.43 13.09
N ASP A 203 -16.34 21.47 13.62
CA ASP A 203 -16.29 22.83 13.07
C ASP A 203 -14.88 23.43 13.17
N VAL A 204 -14.20 23.26 14.32
CA VAL A 204 -12.81 23.73 14.50
C VAL A 204 -11.85 22.98 13.58
N ALA A 205 -12.01 21.68 13.43
CA ALA A 205 -11.20 20.88 12.50
C ALA A 205 -11.42 21.31 11.04
N ARG A 206 -12.66 21.52 10.65
CA ARG A 206 -13.00 22.01 9.30
C ARG A 206 -12.39 23.38 9.04
N TRP A 207 -12.52 24.31 9.99
CA TRP A 207 -11.92 25.63 9.87
C TRP A 207 -10.41 25.53 9.69
N SER A 208 -9.73 24.70 10.50
CA SER A 208 -8.28 24.48 10.40
C SER A 208 -7.88 23.88 9.05
N PHE A 209 -8.70 22.95 8.51
CA PHE A 209 -8.51 22.36 7.19
C PHE A 209 -8.61 23.40 6.07
N GLU A 210 -9.67 24.23 6.09
CA GLU A 210 -9.96 25.22 5.04
C GLU A 210 -8.94 26.37 5.01
N HIS A 211 -8.45 26.78 6.19
CA HIS A 211 -7.53 27.94 6.29
C HIS A 211 -6.06 27.53 6.38
N GLY A 212 -5.74 26.24 6.56
CA GLY A 212 -4.36 25.77 6.71
C GLY A 212 -3.66 26.30 7.97
N LEU A 213 -4.41 26.69 9.00
CA LEU A 213 -3.89 27.27 10.24
C LEU A 213 -4.35 26.47 11.46
N PRO A 214 -3.50 26.37 12.51
CA PRO A 214 -3.92 25.77 13.77
C PRO A 214 -5.06 26.58 14.40
N ALA A 215 -6.08 25.87 14.92
CA ALA A 215 -7.24 26.45 15.55
C ALA A 215 -7.60 25.73 16.88
N GLY A 216 -8.29 26.42 17.76
CA GLY A 216 -8.76 25.87 19.04
C GLY A 216 -7.88 26.29 20.22
N HIS A 217 -7.94 25.50 21.30
CA HIS A 217 -7.31 25.83 22.58
C HIS A 217 -5.81 26.16 22.44
N GLY A 218 -5.41 27.28 23.02
CA GLY A 218 -4.01 27.73 22.99
C GLY A 218 -3.51 28.21 21.62
N THR A 219 -4.40 28.46 20.67
CA THR A 219 -4.10 29.13 19.39
C THR A 219 -4.70 30.54 19.36
N THR A 220 -4.40 31.30 18.32
CA THR A 220 -4.99 32.64 18.13
C THR A 220 -6.41 32.59 17.58
N MET A 221 -6.82 31.45 17.02
CA MET A 221 -8.11 31.26 16.37
C MET A 221 -8.96 30.25 17.16
N LEU A 222 -10.23 30.58 17.41
CA LEU A 222 -11.22 29.72 18.10
C LEU A 222 -10.72 29.23 19.46
N SER A 223 -10.02 30.08 20.22
CA SER A 223 -9.33 29.76 21.49
C SER A 223 -10.24 29.20 22.59
N ASP A 224 -11.54 29.44 22.51
CA ASP A 224 -12.56 28.97 23.49
C ASP A 224 -12.94 27.48 23.29
N ALA A 225 -12.43 26.83 22.27
CA ALA A 225 -12.66 25.40 22.07
C ALA A 225 -11.82 24.58 23.04
N HIS A 226 -12.40 23.47 23.57
CA HIS A 226 -11.70 22.54 24.48
C HIS A 226 -10.80 21.53 23.74
N MET A 227 -10.41 21.86 22.53
CA MET A 227 -9.57 21.03 21.66
C MET A 227 -8.67 21.89 20.80
N THR A 228 -7.63 21.30 20.23
CA THR A 228 -6.74 21.94 19.26
C THR A 228 -6.74 21.14 17.96
N ALA A 229 -6.88 21.83 16.83
CA ALA A 229 -6.78 21.25 15.49
C ALA A 229 -5.53 21.79 14.80
N ILE A 230 -4.72 20.91 14.24
CA ILE A 230 -3.46 21.22 13.56
C ILE A 230 -3.53 20.66 12.15
N PRO A 231 -3.37 21.48 11.10
CA PRO A 231 -3.47 21.00 9.72
C PRO A 231 -2.27 20.14 9.33
N LEU A 232 -2.53 19.09 8.54
CA LEU A 232 -1.54 18.20 7.98
C LEU A 232 -1.19 18.64 6.56
N HIS A 233 -0.07 19.34 6.41
CA HIS A 233 0.36 19.91 5.15
C HIS A 233 1.24 18.98 4.33
N ALA A 234 1.00 18.93 3.01
CA ALA A 234 1.92 18.39 2.01
C ALA A 234 2.25 19.49 0.99
N GLY A 235 3.30 20.27 1.25
CA GLY A 235 3.56 21.52 0.52
C GLY A 235 2.53 22.58 0.87
N ASP A 236 1.84 23.08 -0.14
CA ASP A 236 0.80 24.12 0.03
C ASP A 236 -0.61 23.52 0.25
N GLU A 237 -0.77 22.21 0.11
CA GLU A 237 -2.05 21.51 0.25
C GLU A 237 -2.23 20.97 1.66
N VAL A 238 -3.44 21.12 2.20
CA VAL A 238 -3.85 20.51 3.47
C VAL A 238 -4.57 19.20 3.16
N LEU A 239 -4.02 18.08 3.62
CA LEU A 239 -4.55 16.73 3.35
C LEU A 239 -5.37 16.16 4.51
N GLY A 240 -5.34 16.80 5.66
CA GLY A 240 -6.06 16.36 6.84
C GLY A 240 -5.82 17.27 8.02
N VAL A 241 -6.31 16.86 9.18
CA VAL A 241 -6.19 17.60 10.44
C VAL A 241 -5.91 16.64 11.58
N LEU A 242 -4.91 16.96 12.39
CA LEU A 242 -4.65 16.33 13.68
C LEU A 242 -5.45 17.05 14.75
N VAL A 243 -6.32 16.33 15.43
CA VAL A 243 -7.18 16.82 16.51
C VAL A 243 -6.66 16.34 17.84
N LEU A 244 -6.46 17.27 18.78
CA LEU A 244 -6.02 17.01 20.15
C LEU A 244 -7.18 17.28 21.11
N GLY A 245 -7.61 16.26 21.85
CA GLY A 245 -8.70 16.39 22.80
C GLY A 245 -8.22 16.83 24.18
N GLY A 246 -8.94 17.76 24.82
CA GLY A 246 -8.87 18.02 26.27
C GLY A 246 -7.53 18.48 26.83
N ALA A 247 -6.63 19.03 26.03
CA ALA A 247 -5.29 19.39 26.50
C ALA A 247 -5.29 20.71 27.30
N PRO A 248 -5.18 20.68 28.64
CA PRO A 248 -4.86 21.87 29.40
C PRO A 248 -3.41 22.26 29.09
N GLY A 249 -3.23 23.39 28.38
CA GLY A 249 -1.95 24.07 28.28
C GLY A 249 -0.79 23.22 27.78
N VAL A 250 -0.80 22.83 26.50
CA VAL A 250 0.38 22.21 25.87
C VAL A 250 1.57 23.17 26.02
N ALA A 251 2.63 22.74 26.70
CA ALA A 251 3.84 23.53 26.86
C ALA A 251 4.38 23.94 25.48
N VAL A 252 4.91 25.16 25.36
CA VAL A 252 5.43 25.69 24.08
C VAL A 252 6.38 24.71 23.39
N GLU A 253 7.15 23.99 24.18
CA GLU A 253 8.12 23.01 23.74
C GLU A 253 7.51 21.74 23.13
N GLN A 254 6.40 21.25 23.71
CA GLN A 254 5.64 20.12 23.20
C GLN A 254 4.93 20.51 21.89
N ARG A 255 4.44 21.75 21.80
CA ARG A 255 3.80 22.28 20.59
C ARG A 255 4.72 22.19 19.36
N HIS A 256 5.98 22.63 19.48
CA HIS A 256 6.94 22.52 18.39
C HIS A 256 7.17 21.08 17.91
N THR A 257 7.16 20.14 18.85
CA THR A 257 7.31 18.71 18.51
C THR A 257 6.08 18.18 17.77
N ILE A 258 4.88 18.54 18.23
CA ILE A 258 3.62 18.12 17.59
C ILE A 258 3.48 18.74 16.20
N ASP A 259 3.83 20.02 16.04
CA ASP A 259 3.85 20.68 14.74
C ASP A 259 4.82 19.99 13.75
N ALA A 260 5.96 19.49 14.25
CA ALA A 260 6.90 18.73 13.43
C ALA A 260 6.30 17.35 13.03
N LEU A 261 5.65 16.65 13.95
CA LEU A 261 4.96 15.39 13.67
C LEU A 261 3.81 15.59 12.67
N ALA A 262 3.01 16.65 12.85
CA ALA A 262 1.91 16.98 11.94
C ALA A 262 2.41 17.25 10.50
N ARG A 263 3.50 18.03 10.36
CA ARG A 263 4.12 18.24 9.06
C ARG A 263 4.63 16.93 8.43
N GLN A 264 5.31 16.08 9.20
CA GLN A 264 5.80 14.80 8.69
C GLN A 264 4.65 13.87 8.29
N ALA A 265 3.57 13.81 9.07
CA ALA A 265 2.37 13.05 8.72
C ALA A 265 1.74 13.57 7.42
N GLY A 266 1.61 14.89 7.28
CA GLY A 266 1.09 15.52 6.06
C GLY A 266 1.91 15.15 4.82
N PHE A 267 3.24 15.28 4.88
CA PHE A 267 4.13 14.88 3.78
C PHE A 267 4.02 13.39 3.44
N ALA A 268 3.88 12.53 4.46
CA ALA A 268 3.72 11.09 4.24
C ALA A 268 2.40 10.74 3.56
N ILE A 269 1.29 11.36 3.98
CA ILE A 269 -0.03 11.22 3.34
C ILE A 269 0.06 11.70 1.88
N GLY A 270 0.69 12.86 1.63
CA GLY A 270 0.91 13.38 0.29
C GLY A 270 1.69 12.41 -0.61
N ARG A 271 2.74 11.78 -0.07
CA ARG A 271 3.52 10.75 -0.78
C ARG A 271 2.64 9.57 -1.20
N VAL A 272 1.76 9.08 -0.31
CA VAL A 272 0.85 7.96 -0.62
C VAL A 272 -0.15 8.36 -1.71
N HIS A 273 -0.73 9.57 -1.64
CA HIS A 273 -1.65 10.09 -2.66
C HIS A 273 -0.96 10.25 -4.03
N LEU A 274 0.25 10.82 -4.06
CA LEU A 274 1.03 10.96 -5.30
C LEU A 274 1.38 9.60 -5.91
N ALA A 275 1.77 8.62 -5.10
CA ALA A 275 2.07 7.27 -5.57
C ALA A 275 0.82 6.58 -6.15
N ALA A 276 -0.34 6.74 -5.51
CA ALA A 276 -1.61 6.21 -6.00
C ALA A 276 -2.02 6.87 -7.33
N SER A 277 -1.92 8.19 -7.43
CA SER A 277 -2.22 8.95 -8.65
C SER A 277 -1.30 8.58 -9.82
N ALA A 278 0.01 8.43 -9.56
CA ALA A 278 0.98 8.00 -10.56
C ALA A 278 0.71 6.58 -11.08
N ARG A 279 0.34 5.64 -10.18
CA ARG A 279 -0.07 4.28 -10.58
C ARG A 279 -1.33 4.31 -11.45
N ALA A 280 -2.34 5.08 -11.06
CA ALA A 280 -3.58 5.23 -11.83
C ALA A 280 -3.31 5.85 -13.21
N ALA A 281 -2.48 6.87 -13.31
CA ALA A 281 -2.07 7.48 -14.58
C ALA A 281 -1.32 6.49 -15.48
N THR A 282 -0.40 5.70 -14.91
CA THR A 282 0.35 4.67 -15.66
C THR A 282 -0.58 3.60 -16.22
N LEU A 283 -1.56 3.14 -15.44
CA LEU A 283 -2.55 2.16 -15.89
C LEU A 283 -3.41 2.72 -17.03
N ARG A 284 -3.87 3.97 -16.91
CA ARG A 284 -4.65 4.64 -17.97
C ARG A 284 -3.83 4.78 -19.24
N ALA A 285 -2.57 5.21 -19.15
CA ALA A 285 -1.69 5.35 -20.31
C ALA A 285 -1.46 4.01 -21.03
N ARG A 286 -1.23 2.92 -20.28
CA ARG A 286 -1.09 1.58 -20.86
C ARG A 286 -2.36 1.10 -21.55
N THR A 287 -3.53 1.37 -20.95
CA THR A 287 -4.82 1.00 -21.57
C THR A 287 -5.04 1.76 -22.87
N GLU A 288 -4.71 3.04 -22.93
CA GLU A 288 -4.86 3.86 -24.14
C GLU A 288 -3.85 3.47 -25.23
N GLU A 289 -2.62 3.15 -24.84
CA GLU A 289 -1.60 2.63 -25.78
C GLU A 289 -2.05 1.31 -26.41
N LEU A 290 -2.57 0.38 -25.62
CA LEU A 290 -3.15 -0.87 -26.12
C LEU A 290 -4.32 -0.58 -27.08
N ARG A 291 -5.24 0.30 -26.71
CA ARG A 291 -6.39 0.68 -27.54
C ARG A 291 -5.96 1.27 -28.89
N SER A 292 -4.98 2.18 -28.86
CA SER A 292 -4.44 2.80 -30.08
C SER A 292 -3.76 1.77 -31.00
N SER A 293 -2.97 0.88 -30.42
CA SER A 293 -2.32 -0.22 -31.14
C SER A 293 -3.35 -1.15 -31.78
N LEU A 294 -4.44 -1.46 -31.06
CA LEU A 294 -5.58 -2.24 -31.54
C LEU A 294 -6.22 -1.62 -32.78
N LEU A 295 -6.59 -0.33 -32.69
CA LEU A 295 -7.23 0.39 -33.80
C LEU A 295 -6.34 0.45 -35.03
N SER A 296 -5.02 0.61 -34.83
CA SER A 296 -4.05 0.62 -35.94
C SER A 296 -3.96 -0.73 -36.65
N ALA A 297 -3.83 -1.82 -35.88
CA ALA A 297 -3.74 -3.18 -36.42
C ALA A 297 -5.02 -3.59 -37.18
N VAL A 298 -6.19 -3.32 -36.60
CA VAL A 298 -7.49 -3.57 -37.23
C VAL A 298 -7.65 -2.77 -38.53
N SER A 299 -7.27 -1.48 -38.52
CA SER A 299 -7.35 -0.63 -39.72
C SER A 299 -6.48 -1.14 -40.86
N HIS A 300 -5.27 -1.63 -40.55
CA HIS A 300 -4.39 -2.23 -41.51
C HIS A 300 -5.00 -3.51 -42.15
N ASP A 301 -5.52 -4.40 -41.30
CA ASP A 301 -6.04 -5.70 -41.72
C ASP A 301 -7.40 -5.63 -42.41
N LEU A 302 -8.17 -4.55 -42.24
CA LEU A 302 -9.35 -4.23 -43.01
C LEU A 302 -8.99 -3.59 -44.37
N ARG A 303 -7.94 -2.78 -44.44
CA ARG A 303 -7.56 -2.07 -45.67
C ARG A 303 -7.06 -3.02 -46.77
N THR A 304 -6.33 -4.07 -46.40
CA THR A 304 -5.75 -5.01 -47.37
C THR A 304 -6.81 -5.76 -48.20
N PRO A 305 -7.78 -6.49 -47.59
CA PRO A 305 -8.82 -7.17 -48.36
C PRO A 305 -9.71 -6.18 -49.12
N LEU A 306 -9.99 -5.00 -48.57
CA LEU A 306 -10.77 -3.99 -49.25
C LEU A 306 -10.07 -3.48 -50.54
N ALA A 307 -8.76 -3.30 -50.50
CA ALA A 307 -7.96 -2.91 -51.67
C ALA A 307 -8.00 -3.97 -52.75
N VAL A 308 -7.90 -5.27 -52.38
CA VAL A 308 -7.98 -6.39 -53.32
C VAL A 308 -9.38 -6.47 -53.95
N ILE A 309 -10.45 -6.37 -53.14
CA ILE A 309 -11.83 -6.36 -53.65
C ILE A 309 -12.03 -5.19 -54.63
N THR A 310 -11.58 -3.99 -54.25
CA THR A 310 -11.73 -2.79 -55.09
C THR A 310 -10.92 -2.94 -56.39
N GLY A 311 -9.69 -3.49 -56.34
CA GLY A 311 -8.87 -3.74 -57.50
C GLY A 311 -9.51 -4.75 -58.46
N ALA A 312 -9.96 -5.89 -57.97
CA ALA A 312 -10.61 -6.94 -58.76
C ALA A 312 -11.92 -6.43 -59.39
N ALA A 313 -12.74 -5.70 -58.61
CA ALA A 313 -13.99 -5.08 -59.10
C ALA A 313 -13.72 -4.01 -60.17
N THR A 314 -12.64 -3.23 -60.02
CA THR A 314 -12.24 -2.21 -61.01
C THR A 314 -11.77 -2.89 -62.31
N SER A 315 -10.95 -3.95 -62.21
CA SER A 315 -10.53 -4.73 -63.35
C SER A 315 -11.73 -5.35 -64.11
N LEU A 316 -12.70 -5.92 -63.37
CA LEU A 316 -13.91 -6.46 -63.97
C LEU A 316 -14.74 -5.37 -64.67
N ARG A 317 -14.80 -4.15 -64.13
CA ARG A 317 -15.51 -3.02 -64.72
C ARG A 317 -14.84 -2.49 -66.00
N ASP A 318 -13.51 -2.36 -65.96
CA ASP A 318 -12.75 -1.76 -67.07
C ASP A 318 -12.56 -2.74 -68.26
N ASP A 319 -12.64 -4.06 -68.02
CA ASP A 319 -12.56 -5.13 -69.02
C ASP A 319 -13.94 -5.65 -69.48
N ILE A 320 -15.01 -4.90 -69.34
CA ILE A 320 -16.34 -5.31 -69.75
C ILE A 320 -16.32 -5.65 -71.27
N GLY A 321 -16.43 -6.96 -71.57
CA GLY A 321 -16.53 -7.51 -72.92
C GLY A 321 -15.20 -7.86 -73.59
N ARG A 322 -14.04 -7.78 -72.88
CA ARG A 322 -12.72 -8.17 -73.40
C ARG A 322 -12.05 -9.28 -72.59
N ALA A 323 -12.43 -9.48 -71.33
CA ALA A 323 -11.84 -10.49 -70.47
C ALA A 323 -12.28 -11.90 -70.86
N ASP A 324 -11.32 -12.84 -70.81
CA ASP A 324 -11.56 -14.27 -70.89
C ASP A 324 -12.55 -14.71 -69.78
N PRO A 325 -13.57 -15.53 -70.09
CA PRO A 325 -14.50 -16.06 -69.09
C PRO A 325 -13.85 -16.64 -67.85
N ASP A 326 -12.73 -17.31 -67.99
CA ASP A 326 -11.97 -17.93 -66.90
C ASP A 326 -11.33 -16.86 -65.99
N ALA A 327 -10.70 -15.84 -66.58
CA ALA A 327 -10.13 -14.71 -65.85
C ALA A 327 -11.21 -13.90 -65.10
N ARG A 328 -12.39 -13.76 -65.64
CA ARG A 328 -13.54 -13.13 -65.00
C ARG A 328 -14.03 -13.94 -63.79
N ALA A 329 -14.09 -15.26 -63.93
CA ALA A 329 -14.48 -16.17 -62.85
C ALA A 329 -13.49 -16.09 -61.71
N GLU A 330 -12.18 -16.06 -61.97
CA GLU A 330 -11.10 -15.93 -60.99
C GLU A 330 -11.18 -14.61 -60.21
N LEU A 331 -11.45 -13.48 -60.90
CA LEU A 331 -11.61 -12.19 -60.24
C LEU A 331 -12.87 -12.14 -59.36
N LEU A 332 -13.98 -12.76 -59.79
CA LEU A 332 -15.19 -12.87 -58.97
C LEU A 332 -14.96 -13.73 -57.72
N GLU A 333 -14.29 -14.85 -57.88
CA GLU A 333 -13.92 -15.73 -56.77
C GLU A 333 -13.02 -15.00 -55.76
N THR A 334 -12.04 -14.23 -56.26
CA THR A 334 -11.18 -13.39 -55.41
C THR A 334 -11.98 -12.38 -54.60
N ILE A 335 -12.97 -11.72 -55.20
CA ILE A 335 -13.86 -10.79 -54.48
C ILE A 335 -14.62 -11.50 -53.36
N VAL A 336 -15.21 -12.66 -53.67
CA VAL A 336 -15.98 -13.45 -52.72
C VAL A 336 -15.12 -13.92 -51.56
N GLN A 337 -13.90 -14.42 -51.84
CA GLN A 337 -12.97 -14.88 -50.82
C GLN A 337 -12.53 -13.76 -49.87
N GLU A 338 -12.17 -12.60 -50.41
CA GLU A 338 -11.73 -11.46 -49.59
C GLU A 338 -12.89 -10.82 -48.83
N ALA A 339 -14.11 -10.83 -49.38
CA ALA A 339 -15.31 -10.39 -48.64
C ALA A 339 -15.60 -11.30 -47.46
N ARG A 340 -15.56 -12.62 -47.62
CA ARG A 340 -15.68 -13.59 -46.51
C ARG A 340 -14.58 -13.44 -45.46
N ARG A 341 -13.36 -13.11 -45.88
CA ARG A 341 -12.24 -12.82 -45.01
C ARG A 341 -12.51 -11.56 -44.15
N LEU A 342 -13.02 -10.49 -44.77
CA LEU A 342 -13.37 -9.24 -44.08
C LEU A 342 -14.47 -9.46 -43.05
N GLU A 343 -15.50 -10.25 -43.39
CA GLU A 343 -16.58 -10.61 -42.49
C GLU A 343 -16.05 -11.36 -41.25
N ARG A 344 -15.12 -12.30 -41.39
CA ARG A 344 -14.46 -12.99 -40.29
C ARG A 344 -13.68 -12.05 -39.37
N VAL A 345 -12.95 -11.09 -39.94
CA VAL A 345 -12.21 -10.08 -39.15
C VAL A 345 -13.16 -9.22 -38.33
N LEU A 346 -14.27 -8.78 -38.96
CA LEU A 346 -15.30 -7.98 -38.30
C LEU A 346 -15.98 -8.76 -37.16
N GLN A 347 -16.33 -10.03 -37.41
CA GLN A 347 -16.95 -10.90 -36.40
C GLN A 347 -16.04 -11.12 -35.20
N ASN A 348 -14.75 -11.36 -35.45
CA ASN A 348 -13.76 -11.52 -34.39
C ASN A 348 -13.62 -10.23 -33.56
N LEU A 349 -13.67 -9.05 -34.17
CA LEU A 349 -13.63 -7.78 -33.47
C LEU A 349 -14.87 -7.56 -32.60
N LEU A 350 -16.06 -7.84 -33.13
CA LEU A 350 -17.31 -7.77 -32.38
C LEU A 350 -17.33 -8.74 -31.18
N ASN A 351 -16.80 -9.95 -31.37
CA ASN A 351 -16.72 -10.93 -30.28
C ASN A 351 -15.74 -10.49 -29.19
N ILE A 352 -14.61 -9.88 -29.53
CA ILE A 352 -13.68 -9.32 -28.53
C ILE A 352 -14.35 -8.20 -27.73
N THR A 353 -15.05 -7.27 -28.39
CA THR A 353 -15.74 -6.19 -27.68
C THR A 353 -16.84 -6.72 -26.76
N ARG A 354 -17.57 -7.76 -27.16
CA ARG A 354 -18.56 -8.43 -26.30
C ARG A 354 -17.89 -9.10 -25.09
N VAL A 355 -16.78 -9.79 -25.28
CA VAL A 355 -16.00 -10.39 -24.19
C VAL A 355 -15.50 -9.34 -23.19
N GLU A 356 -15.02 -8.17 -23.67
CA GLU A 356 -14.56 -7.07 -22.81
C GLU A 356 -15.67 -6.39 -22.02
N THR A 357 -16.88 -6.31 -22.58
CA THR A 357 -18.04 -5.70 -21.91
C THR A 357 -18.79 -6.65 -20.98
N GLY A 358 -18.27 -7.86 -20.77
CA GLY A 358 -18.90 -8.87 -19.92
C GLY A 358 -19.91 -9.73 -20.66
N LEU A 359 -19.40 -10.62 -21.52
CA LEU A 359 -20.20 -11.58 -22.26
C LEU A 359 -21.06 -12.44 -21.30
N GLN A 360 -22.36 -12.37 -21.47
CA GLN A 360 -23.31 -13.27 -20.80
C GLN A 360 -23.85 -14.27 -21.83
N PRO A 361 -23.29 -15.52 -21.88
CA PRO A 361 -23.73 -16.51 -22.84
C PRO A 361 -25.12 -17.04 -22.47
N THR A 362 -25.96 -17.23 -23.49
CA THR A 362 -27.25 -17.93 -23.35
C THR A 362 -26.96 -19.44 -23.41
N ARG A 363 -26.85 -20.09 -22.25
CA ARG A 363 -26.46 -21.49 -22.16
C ARG A 363 -27.64 -22.41 -22.47
N GLU A 364 -27.44 -23.31 -23.40
CA GLU A 364 -28.36 -24.38 -23.77
C GLU A 364 -27.62 -25.72 -23.69
N TRP A 365 -28.38 -26.78 -23.47
CA TRP A 365 -27.82 -28.14 -23.50
C TRP A 365 -27.71 -28.61 -24.95
N VAL A 366 -26.49 -28.76 -25.42
CA VAL A 366 -26.22 -29.13 -26.82
C VAL A 366 -25.32 -30.38 -26.86
N PRO A 367 -25.60 -31.35 -27.76
CA PRO A 367 -24.72 -32.47 -28.03
C PRO A 367 -23.38 -31.97 -28.60
N VAL A 368 -22.27 -32.42 -28.05
CA VAL A 368 -20.94 -32.02 -28.56
C VAL A 368 -20.75 -32.46 -30.00
N GLU A 369 -21.34 -33.59 -30.40
CA GLU A 369 -21.29 -34.08 -31.77
C GLU A 369 -21.95 -33.10 -32.76
N GLU A 370 -23.09 -32.50 -32.38
CA GLU A 370 -23.80 -31.51 -33.21
C GLU A 370 -22.96 -30.23 -33.39
N LEU A 371 -22.35 -29.74 -32.31
CA LEU A 371 -21.44 -28.56 -32.37
C LEU A 371 -20.23 -28.83 -33.26
N CYS A 372 -19.63 -30.03 -33.16
CA CYS A 372 -18.48 -30.40 -34.00
C CYS A 372 -18.90 -30.59 -35.45
N GLY A 373 -20.05 -31.20 -35.71
CA GLY A 373 -20.63 -31.37 -37.04
C GLY A 373 -20.86 -30.02 -37.74
N ALA A 374 -21.56 -29.11 -37.07
CA ALA A 374 -21.84 -27.76 -37.58
C ALA A 374 -20.55 -26.97 -37.92
N ALA A 375 -19.52 -27.05 -37.04
CA ALA A 375 -18.25 -26.38 -37.29
C ALA A 375 -17.48 -26.98 -38.47
N LEU A 376 -17.50 -28.31 -38.63
CA LEU A 376 -16.83 -28.97 -39.73
C LEU A 376 -17.56 -28.74 -41.06
N ASP A 377 -18.89 -28.76 -41.09
CA ASP A 377 -19.70 -28.44 -42.25
C ASP A 377 -19.42 -27.02 -42.79
N ARG A 378 -19.29 -26.06 -41.89
CA ARG A 378 -18.92 -24.67 -42.24
C ARG A 378 -17.50 -24.56 -42.83
N LEU A 379 -16.62 -25.45 -42.45
CA LEU A 379 -15.24 -25.47 -42.90
C LEU A 379 -15.00 -26.47 -44.03
N ALA A 380 -16.00 -27.16 -44.57
CA ALA A 380 -15.89 -28.21 -45.56
C ALA A 380 -15.06 -27.79 -46.80
N ASP A 381 -15.32 -26.59 -47.35
CA ASP A 381 -14.59 -26.04 -48.47
C ASP A 381 -13.07 -25.82 -48.17
N VAL A 382 -12.76 -25.41 -46.92
CA VAL A 382 -11.38 -25.13 -46.50
C VAL A 382 -10.64 -26.41 -46.10
N LEU A 383 -11.35 -27.38 -45.56
CA LEU A 383 -10.85 -28.70 -45.21
C LEU A 383 -10.46 -29.48 -46.44
N GLY A 384 -11.28 -29.42 -47.51
CA GLY A 384 -11.06 -30.16 -48.74
C GLY A 384 -10.89 -31.67 -48.49
N SER A 385 -9.77 -32.25 -48.94
CA SER A 385 -9.48 -33.70 -48.78
C SER A 385 -8.64 -34.03 -47.54
N ARG A 386 -8.51 -33.10 -46.55
CA ARG A 386 -7.73 -33.36 -45.33
C ARG A 386 -8.43 -34.37 -44.43
N ALA A 387 -7.64 -35.32 -43.94
CA ALA A 387 -8.16 -36.32 -42.99
C ALA A 387 -8.50 -35.68 -41.63
N VAL A 388 -9.74 -35.81 -41.24
CA VAL A 388 -10.25 -35.39 -39.93
C VAL A 388 -10.82 -36.60 -39.22
N THR A 389 -10.35 -36.87 -38.01
CA THR A 389 -10.87 -37.93 -37.15
C THR A 389 -11.63 -37.29 -36.01
N VAL A 390 -12.86 -37.72 -35.77
CA VAL A 390 -13.74 -37.23 -34.70
C VAL A 390 -14.06 -38.37 -33.75
N GLU A 391 -13.66 -38.23 -32.50
CA GLU A 391 -13.86 -39.22 -31.42
C GLU A 391 -14.61 -38.54 -30.26
N ILE A 392 -15.94 -38.65 -30.26
CA ILE A 392 -16.80 -38.07 -29.23
C ILE A 392 -17.47 -39.18 -28.47
N ALA A 393 -17.43 -39.09 -27.12
CA ALA A 393 -18.17 -40.02 -26.29
C ALA A 393 -19.69 -39.91 -26.55
N ALA A 394 -20.37 -41.04 -26.63
CA ALA A 394 -21.80 -41.08 -26.91
C ALA A 394 -22.59 -40.25 -25.88
N ASP A 395 -23.63 -39.55 -26.36
CA ASP A 395 -24.57 -38.76 -25.55
C ASP A 395 -23.90 -37.64 -24.71
N LEU A 396 -22.72 -37.12 -25.14
CA LEU A 396 -22.00 -36.08 -24.42
C LEU A 396 -22.67 -34.72 -24.64
N LEU A 397 -23.29 -34.18 -23.57
CA LEU A 397 -23.95 -32.88 -23.54
C LEU A 397 -23.10 -31.83 -22.84
N VAL A 398 -23.15 -30.60 -23.33
CA VAL A 398 -22.53 -29.43 -22.68
C VAL A 398 -23.53 -28.27 -22.59
N ALA A 399 -23.44 -27.50 -21.52
CA ALA A 399 -24.28 -26.34 -21.30
C ALA A 399 -23.54 -25.06 -21.82
N VAL A 400 -23.73 -24.76 -23.08
CA VAL A 400 -23.02 -23.65 -23.78
C VAL A 400 -23.98 -22.84 -24.64
N ASP A 401 -23.55 -21.63 -25.03
CA ASP A 401 -24.17 -20.88 -26.12
C ASP A 401 -23.69 -21.50 -27.43
N PRO A 402 -24.59 -22.12 -28.24
CA PRO A 402 -24.20 -22.90 -29.39
C PRO A 402 -23.47 -22.07 -30.47
N VAL A 403 -23.91 -20.83 -30.69
CA VAL A 403 -23.32 -19.93 -31.70
C VAL A 403 -21.90 -19.52 -31.29
N LEU A 404 -21.71 -19.18 -30.02
CA LEU A 404 -20.40 -18.80 -29.52
C LEU A 404 -19.44 -19.99 -29.48
N PHE A 405 -19.93 -21.16 -29.07
CA PHE A 405 -19.08 -22.33 -28.95
C PHE A 405 -18.73 -22.95 -30.31
N GLU A 406 -19.64 -22.90 -31.29
CA GLU A 406 -19.32 -23.19 -32.69
C GLU A 406 -18.17 -22.31 -33.21
N GLN A 407 -18.16 -21.02 -32.86
CA GLN A 407 -17.05 -20.12 -33.21
C GLN A 407 -15.72 -20.53 -32.56
N VAL A 408 -15.74 -21.07 -31.32
CA VAL A 408 -14.51 -21.64 -30.70
C VAL A 408 -13.97 -22.79 -31.55
N LEU A 409 -14.83 -23.72 -31.92
CA LEU A 409 -14.45 -24.88 -32.74
C LEU A 409 -13.91 -24.44 -34.11
N ILE A 410 -14.61 -23.54 -34.80
CA ILE A 410 -14.16 -22.99 -36.07
C ILE A 410 -12.77 -22.37 -35.94
N ASN A 411 -12.52 -21.55 -34.93
CA ASN A 411 -11.23 -20.92 -34.72
C ASN A 411 -10.11 -21.93 -34.45
N LEU A 412 -10.38 -22.97 -33.64
CA LEU A 412 -9.40 -24.02 -33.33
C LEU A 412 -9.08 -24.86 -34.55
N VAL A 413 -10.10 -25.27 -35.32
CA VAL A 413 -9.93 -26.05 -36.56
C VAL A 413 -9.23 -25.21 -37.63
N GLU A 414 -9.60 -23.96 -37.86
CA GLU A 414 -8.90 -23.06 -38.78
C GLU A 414 -7.42 -22.87 -38.37
N ASN A 415 -7.15 -22.78 -37.06
CA ASN A 415 -5.78 -22.68 -36.58
C ASN A 415 -4.98 -23.93 -36.90
N ALA A 416 -5.55 -25.11 -36.74
CA ALA A 416 -4.93 -26.37 -37.10
C ALA A 416 -4.74 -26.52 -38.62
N ILE A 417 -5.64 -25.98 -39.44
CA ILE A 417 -5.49 -25.97 -40.92
C ILE A 417 -4.37 -25.03 -41.35
N LYS A 418 -4.24 -23.85 -40.73
CA LYS A 418 -3.29 -22.79 -41.11
C LYS A 418 -1.87 -23.04 -40.62
N HIS A 419 -1.72 -23.61 -39.43
CA HIS A 419 -0.45 -23.74 -38.73
C HIS A 419 -0.03 -25.19 -38.48
N GLY A 420 -0.97 -26.12 -38.55
CA GLY A 420 -0.75 -27.55 -38.33
C GLY A 420 -0.51 -28.35 -39.61
N ALA A 421 -0.50 -29.67 -39.44
CA ALA A 421 -0.45 -30.65 -40.55
C ALA A 421 -1.49 -31.75 -40.28
N PRO A 422 -2.04 -32.40 -41.35
CA PRO A 422 -2.95 -33.51 -41.20
C PRO A 422 -2.25 -34.76 -40.62
N PRO A 423 -3.00 -35.71 -40.03
CA PRO A 423 -4.44 -35.69 -39.81
C PRO A 423 -4.82 -34.73 -38.63
N LEU A 424 -6.04 -34.21 -38.66
CA LEU A 424 -6.63 -33.45 -37.58
C LEU A 424 -7.47 -34.39 -36.69
N HIS A 425 -7.28 -34.33 -35.36
CA HIS A 425 -8.06 -35.11 -34.42
C HIS A 425 -8.88 -34.19 -33.51
N ILE A 426 -10.18 -34.41 -33.44
CA ILE A 426 -11.10 -33.77 -32.51
C ILE A 426 -11.62 -34.86 -31.61
N ALA A 427 -11.41 -34.74 -30.30
CA ALA A 427 -11.93 -35.68 -29.33
C ALA A 427 -12.65 -34.98 -28.19
N ALA A 428 -13.73 -35.58 -27.70
CA ALA A 428 -14.44 -35.07 -26.53
C ALA A 428 -14.85 -36.20 -25.61
N ARG A 429 -14.64 -35.99 -24.30
CA ARG A 429 -14.92 -36.99 -23.28
C ARG A 429 -15.29 -36.34 -21.95
N HIS A 430 -15.99 -37.09 -21.12
CA HIS A 430 -16.24 -36.70 -19.74
C HIS A 430 -15.06 -37.12 -18.86
N VAL A 431 -14.52 -36.19 -18.07
CA VAL A 431 -13.38 -36.42 -17.18
C VAL A 431 -13.73 -35.86 -15.80
N ALA A 432 -14.04 -36.74 -14.85
CA ALA A 432 -14.44 -36.37 -13.50
C ALA A 432 -15.61 -35.36 -13.46
N ASP A 433 -15.31 -34.08 -13.16
CA ASP A 433 -16.28 -32.99 -13.00
C ASP A 433 -16.33 -32.02 -14.19
N HIS A 434 -15.67 -32.37 -15.32
CA HIS A 434 -15.64 -31.54 -16.51
C HIS A 434 -15.74 -32.35 -17.81
N VAL A 435 -16.16 -31.66 -18.87
CA VAL A 435 -16.06 -32.15 -20.22
C VAL A 435 -14.76 -31.61 -20.83
N GLU A 436 -13.92 -32.50 -21.33
CA GLU A 436 -12.68 -32.21 -22.01
C GLU A 436 -12.88 -32.37 -23.52
N LEU A 437 -12.70 -31.28 -24.28
CA LEU A 437 -12.71 -31.26 -25.73
C LEU A 437 -11.29 -30.90 -26.20
N THR A 438 -10.73 -31.71 -27.10
CA THR A 438 -9.38 -31.52 -27.62
C THR A 438 -9.40 -31.40 -29.13
N VAL A 439 -8.58 -30.48 -29.64
CA VAL A 439 -8.27 -30.33 -31.07
C VAL A 439 -6.77 -30.49 -31.23
N ARG A 440 -6.35 -31.52 -31.99
CA ARG A 440 -4.95 -31.86 -32.20
C ARG A 440 -4.61 -31.83 -33.69
N ASP A 441 -3.47 -31.27 -34.03
CA ASP A 441 -2.81 -31.37 -35.33
C ASP A 441 -1.47 -32.09 -35.22
N HIS A 442 -0.80 -32.30 -36.40
CA HIS A 442 0.52 -32.93 -36.50
C HIS A 442 1.58 -31.96 -37.07
N GLY A 443 1.39 -30.65 -36.89
CA GLY A 443 2.36 -29.62 -37.26
C GLY A 443 3.52 -29.47 -36.29
N ALA A 444 4.15 -28.29 -36.29
CA ALA A 444 5.27 -27.98 -35.41
C ALA A 444 4.87 -27.73 -33.94
N GLY A 445 3.58 -27.51 -33.67
CA GLY A 445 3.09 -27.11 -32.34
C GLY A 445 3.38 -25.66 -32.00
N PRO A 446 2.93 -25.21 -30.80
CA PRO A 446 3.25 -23.87 -30.32
C PRO A 446 4.74 -23.75 -30.00
N PRO A 447 5.38 -22.58 -30.24
CA PRO A 447 6.77 -22.38 -29.85
C PRO A 447 6.97 -22.56 -28.35
N PRO A 448 8.10 -23.15 -27.92
CA PRO A 448 8.38 -23.34 -26.48
C PRO A 448 8.30 -22.04 -25.69
N GLY A 449 7.59 -22.07 -24.54
CA GLY A 449 7.37 -20.90 -23.69
C GLY A 449 6.30 -19.93 -24.19
N CYS A 450 5.57 -20.28 -25.25
CA CYS A 450 4.46 -19.49 -25.77
C CYS A 450 3.08 -20.12 -25.51
N GLU A 451 2.99 -21.21 -24.78
CA GLU A 451 1.78 -22.01 -24.58
C GLU A 451 0.62 -21.19 -23.95
N THR A 452 0.94 -20.25 -23.08
CA THR A 452 -0.03 -19.32 -22.50
C THR A 452 -0.23 -18.07 -23.35
N ARG A 453 0.84 -17.63 -24.03
CA ARG A 453 0.87 -16.41 -24.83
C ARG A 453 0.14 -16.53 -26.16
N VAL A 454 -0.07 -17.73 -26.68
CA VAL A 454 -0.84 -17.95 -27.92
C VAL A 454 -2.29 -17.44 -27.80
N PHE A 455 -2.80 -17.29 -26.59
CA PHE A 455 -4.12 -16.71 -26.29
C PHE A 455 -4.11 -15.20 -26.05
N ASP A 456 -2.93 -14.56 -26.06
CA ASP A 456 -2.86 -13.10 -25.92
C ASP A 456 -3.35 -12.44 -27.21
N LYS A 457 -4.06 -11.32 -27.06
CA LYS A 457 -4.57 -10.56 -28.20
C LYS A 457 -3.39 -10.14 -29.10
N PHE A 458 -3.54 -10.34 -30.42
CA PHE A 458 -2.54 -10.00 -31.44
C PHE A 458 -1.24 -10.81 -31.37
N PHE A 459 -1.18 -11.84 -30.54
CA PHE A 459 -0.02 -12.70 -30.50
C PHE A 459 0.11 -13.47 -31.82
N ARG A 460 1.32 -13.43 -32.40
CA ARG A 460 1.74 -14.22 -33.53
C ARG A 460 3.09 -14.83 -33.22
N ALA A 461 3.22 -16.10 -33.50
CA ALA A 461 4.50 -16.78 -33.32
C ALA A 461 5.59 -16.12 -34.17
N PRO A 462 6.81 -15.90 -33.65
CA PRO A 462 7.92 -15.36 -34.42
C PRO A 462 8.16 -16.20 -35.69
N GLY A 463 8.22 -15.53 -36.84
CA GLY A 463 8.43 -16.21 -38.14
C GLY A 463 7.16 -16.79 -38.79
N SER A 464 5.98 -16.68 -38.20
CA SER A 464 4.72 -17.11 -38.82
C SER A 464 4.40 -16.24 -40.04
N ARG A 465 4.29 -16.90 -41.24
CA ARG A 465 3.87 -16.27 -42.50
C ARG A 465 2.38 -16.40 -42.78
N ALA A 466 1.65 -17.17 -41.96
CA ALA A 466 0.22 -17.39 -42.15
C ALA A 466 -0.55 -16.08 -41.94
N PRO A 467 -1.53 -15.74 -42.80
CA PRO A 467 -2.33 -14.52 -42.64
C PRO A 467 -3.27 -14.59 -41.44
N GLY A 468 -3.37 -13.49 -40.67
CA GLY A 468 -4.31 -13.39 -39.56
C GLY A 468 -3.90 -12.36 -38.52
N VAL A 469 -4.88 -11.80 -37.83
CA VAL A 469 -4.74 -10.70 -36.83
C VAL A 469 -4.23 -11.19 -35.49
N GLY A 470 -4.21 -12.48 -35.21
CA GLY A 470 -3.87 -13.05 -33.90
C GLY A 470 -4.98 -12.86 -32.86
N LEU A 471 -6.24 -12.79 -33.29
CA LEU A 471 -7.40 -12.59 -32.41
C LEU A 471 -8.19 -13.87 -32.13
N GLY A 472 -8.15 -14.88 -33.03
CA GLY A 472 -8.99 -16.07 -32.95
C GLY A 472 -8.83 -16.83 -31.64
N LEU A 473 -7.61 -17.11 -31.20
CA LEU A 473 -7.36 -17.84 -29.95
C LEU A 473 -7.72 -16.99 -28.70
N ALA A 474 -7.53 -15.67 -28.77
CA ALA A 474 -7.98 -14.77 -27.68
C ALA A 474 -9.52 -14.77 -27.54
N VAL A 475 -10.25 -14.80 -28.67
CA VAL A 475 -11.71 -14.97 -28.68
C VAL A 475 -12.10 -16.33 -28.06
N CYS A 476 -11.40 -17.42 -28.45
CA CYS A 476 -11.64 -18.74 -27.87
C CYS A 476 -11.52 -18.71 -26.34
N ARG A 477 -10.45 -18.13 -25.82
CA ARG A 477 -10.24 -18.02 -24.36
C ARG A 477 -11.38 -17.22 -23.72
N GLY A 478 -11.74 -16.06 -24.24
CA GLY A 478 -12.81 -15.24 -23.68
C GLY A 478 -14.18 -15.93 -23.68
N ILE A 479 -14.52 -16.62 -24.75
CA ILE A 479 -15.78 -17.38 -24.83
C ILE A 479 -15.78 -18.54 -23.81
N VAL A 480 -14.70 -19.34 -23.77
CA VAL A 480 -14.58 -20.48 -22.84
C VAL A 480 -14.63 -19.99 -21.37
N GLU A 481 -13.93 -18.93 -21.03
CA GLU A 481 -13.96 -18.34 -19.69
C GLU A 481 -15.35 -17.79 -19.32
N ALA A 482 -16.07 -17.18 -20.26
CA ALA A 482 -17.46 -16.74 -20.05
C ALA A 482 -18.42 -17.92 -19.76
N HIS A 483 -18.08 -19.11 -20.24
CA HIS A 483 -18.80 -20.37 -19.92
C HIS A 483 -18.33 -21.02 -18.62
N GLY A 484 -17.36 -20.41 -17.91
CA GLY A 484 -16.80 -20.97 -16.67
C GLY A 484 -15.77 -22.07 -16.91
N GLY A 485 -15.28 -22.21 -18.16
CA GLY A 485 -14.30 -23.19 -18.55
C GLY A 485 -12.87 -22.65 -18.60
N THR A 486 -11.95 -23.49 -19.06
CA THR A 486 -10.55 -23.14 -19.31
C THR A 486 -10.09 -23.69 -20.65
N ILE A 487 -9.20 -22.97 -21.34
CA ILE A 487 -8.54 -23.42 -22.56
C ILE A 487 -7.02 -23.37 -22.39
N THR A 488 -6.36 -24.43 -22.85
CA THR A 488 -4.90 -24.56 -22.79
C THR A 488 -4.35 -24.98 -24.17
N ALA A 489 -3.10 -24.62 -24.44
CA ALA A 489 -2.36 -25.07 -25.62
C ALA A 489 -1.09 -25.76 -25.16
N GLY A 490 -0.69 -26.77 -25.89
CA GLY A 490 0.53 -27.52 -25.63
C GLY A 490 1.02 -28.27 -26.89
N THR A 491 2.17 -28.93 -26.75
CA THR A 491 2.68 -29.83 -27.77
C THR A 491 2.15 -31.23 -27.53
N ALA A 492 1.53 -31.84 -28.53
CA ALA A 492 1.00 -33.19 -28.43
C ALA A 492 2.12 -34.24 -28.33
N PRO A 493 1.89 -35.39 -27.64
CA PRO A 493 2.80 -36.54 -27.70
C PRO A 493 3.00 -36.99 -29.18
N GLY A 494 4.24 -36.98 -29.63
CA GLY A 494 4.58 -37.26 -31.02
C GLY A 494 4.59 -36.06 -31.96
N GLY A 495 4.47 -34.83 -31.45
CA GLY A 495 4.50 -33.56 -32.18
C GLY A 495 3.11 -33.03 -32.54
N GLY A 496 3.06 -31.78 -32.99
CA GLY A 496 1.84 -31.05 -33.32
C GLY A 496 1.28 -30.22 -32.15
N ALA A 497 0.31 -29.34 -32.42
CA ALA A 497 -0.39 -28.61 -31.39
C ALA A 497 -1.55 -29.41 -30.80
N LEU A 498 -1.74 -29.26 -29.52
CA LEU A 498 -2.89 -29.78 -28.77
C LEU A 498 -3.57 -28.61 -28.06
N PHE A 499 -4.78 -28.29 -28.47
CA PHE A 499 -5.64 -27.36 -27.75
C PHE A 499 -6.63 -28.16 -26.94
N CYS A 500 -6.75 -27.86 -25.65
CA CYS A 500 -7.64 -28.54 -24.71
C CYS A 500 -8.57 -27.52 -24.09
N VAL A 501 -9.87 -27.70 -24.30
CA VAL A 501 -10.96 -26.94 -23.70
C VAL A 501 -11.60 -27.77 -22.61
N ARG A 502 -11.71 -27.25 -21.40
CA ARG A 502 -12.41 -27.87 -20.28
C ARG A 502 -13.61 -27.02 -19.88
N LEU A 503 -14.78 -27.64 -19.88
CA LEU A 503 -16.04 -27.02 -19.47
C LEU A 503 -16.54 -27.71 -18.23
N PRO A 504 -17.15 -26.99 -17.26
CA PRO A 504 -17.78 -27.63 -16.10
C PRO A 504 -18.81 -28.67 -16.56
N ALA A 505 -18.73 -29.88 -16.00
CA ALA A 505 -19.77 -30.86 -16.18
C ALA A 505 -20.99 -30.38 -15.38
N ALA A 506 -22.06 -30.04 -16.03
CA ALA A 506 -23.34 -29.79 -15.40
C ALA A 506 -24.23 -31.03 -15.60
N THR A 507 -25.09 -31.32 -14.65
CA THR A 507 -26.08 -32.38 -14.80
C THR A 507 -27.27 -31.83 -15.58
N PRO A 508 -27.63 -32.38 -16.74
CA PRO A 508 -28.81 -31.92 -17.45
C PRO A 508 -30.04 -32.07 -16.56
N PRO A 509 -30.96 -31.11 -16.54
CA PRO A 509 -32.23 -31.29 -15.87
C PRO A 509 -32.90 -32.53 -16.44
N ASN A 510 -33.45 -33.39 -15.56
CA ASN A 510 -34.15 -34.59 -15.95
C ASN A 510 -35.28 -34.28 -16.96
N HIS A 511 -34.95 -34.21 -18.23
CA HIS A 511 -35.92 -34.12 -19.30
C HIS A 511 -35.82 -35.43 -20.09
N PRO A 512 -36.91 -36.23 -20.18
CA PRO A 512 -36.92 -37.35 -21.09
C PRO A 512 -36.70 -36.82 -22.51
N LEU A 513 -35.72 -37.35 -23.21
CA LEU A 513 -35.53 -37.11 -24.64
C LEU A 513 -36.90 -37.24 -25.34
N PRO A 514 -37.28 -36.28 -26.21
CA PRO A 514 -38.49 -36.48 -27.01
C PRO A 514 -38.28 -37.74 -27.87
N ALA A 515 -39.08 -38.75 -27.57
CA ALA A 515 -39.23 -39.92 -28.40
C ALA A 515 -39.84 -39.50 -29.73
N ALA A 516 -39.00 -39.08 -30.66
CA ALA A 516 -39.44 -38.77 -32.01
C ALA A 516 -38.51 -39.46 -33.00
N MET A 517 -39.10 -40.45 -33.58
CA MET A 517 -38.78 -41.10 -34.85
C MET A 517 -38.25 -42.53 -34.78
N GLU A 518 -38.98 -43.38 -34.07
CA GLU A 518 -39.22 -44.74 -34.59
C GLU A 518 -40.62 -44.75 -35.22
N ALA A 519 -40.74 -44.45 -36.48
CA ALA A 519 -41.79 -44.86 -37.42
C ALA A 519 -41.76 -44.01 -38.68
N MET A 520 -40.97 -44.37 -39.64
CA MET A 520 -41.40 -44.42 -41.05
C MET A 520 -40.30 -45.05 -41.91
#